data_94d9e49d4ec8880e8b15eabaaf13f56d
#
_entry.id   94d9e49d4ec8880e8b15eabaaf13f56d
#
_cell.length_a   1.000
_cell.length_b   1.000
_cell.length_c   1.000
_cell.angle_alpha   90.00
_cell.angle_beta   90.00
_cell.angle_gamma   90.00
#
_symmetry.space_group_name_H-M   'P 1'
#
loop_
_entity.id
_entity.type
_entity.pdbx_description
1 polymer ?
#
loop_
_entity_poly.entity_id
_entity_poly.type
_entity_poly.pdbx_seq_one_letter_code
_entity_poly.pdbx_strand_id
1 'polypeptide(L)'
;TLSDEEVNFVEKNDDLYYVKYKIIDSDNHLTIATTRPETILGDSAICVNPKDKRYREFIGRSAIVPIVNRHIPIIADEYVDIEYGTGCLKVTPAHDHNDKILGEKHNLEFIDILNDDASLNDICLHYSGMDRFDAREKIIDELDSLGLFVKKENIIHNVGVSLSLIHISEPTRPC
;
A
#
# COMPACT_ATOMS: atom_id res chain seq x y z
N THR A 1 -29.39 -20.08 4.58
CA THR A 1 -28.59 -20.94 5.46
C THR A 1 -28.07 -20.15 6.66
N LEU A 2 -27.59 -20.87 7.64
CA LEU A 2 -27.04 -20.22 8.85
C LEU A 2 -25.82 -19.37 8.55
N SER A 3 -25.00 -19.76 7.62
CA SER A 3 -23.80 -18.99 7.27
C SER A 3 -24.16 -17.63 6.68
N ASP A 4 -25.24 -17.55 5.95
CA ASP A 4 -25.68 -16.27 5.38
C ASP A 4 -26.24 -15.33 6.46
N GLU A 5 -26.78 -15.90 7.53
CA GLU A 5 -27.32 -15.12 8.63
C GLU A 5 -26.21 -14.62 9.57
N GLU A 6 -25.07 -15.29 9.60
CA GLU A 6 -23.98 -14.95 10.51
C GLU A 6 -23.01 -13.93 9.94
N VAL A 7 -23.05 -13.70 8.64
CA VAL A 7 -22.14 -12.76 7.98
C VAL A 7 -22.96 -11.72 7.23
N ASN A 8 -22.79 -10.48 7.63
CA ASN A 8 -23.36 -9.33 6.93
C ASN A 8 -22.25 -8.58 6.21
N PHE A 9 -22.61 -7.91 5.13
CA PHE A 9 -21.68 -7.05 4.40
C PHE A 9 -22.07 -5.60 4.64
N VAL A 10 -21.06 -4.80 4.98
CA VAL A 10 -21.22 -3.37 5.20
C VAL A 10 -20.48 -2.64 4.09
N GLU A 11 -21.16 -1.70 3.45
CA GLU A 11 -20.48 -0.82 2.50
C GLU A 11 -19.52 0.08 3.23
N LYS A 12 -18.28 0.12 2.76
CA LYS A 12 -17.26 1.00 3.29
C LYS A 12 -16.80 1.96 2.21
N ASN A 13 -16.91 3.25 2.50
CA ASN A 13 -16.31 4.28 1.67
C ASN A 13 -14.88 4.47 2.06
N ASP A 14 -13.99 4.45 1.09
CA ASP A 14 -12.58 4.66 1.32
C ASP A 14 -12.01 5.55 0.22
N ASP A 15 -10.93 6.24 0.53
CA ASP A 15 -10.22 7.04 -0.45
C ASP A 15 -9.01 6.26 -0.96
N LEU A 16 -8.90 6.19 -2.27
CA LEU A 16 -7.76 5.58 -2.93
C LEU A 16 -6.84 6.69 -3.42
N TYR A 17 -5.63 6.73 -2.90
CA TYR A 17 -4.64 7.76 -3.21
C TYR A 17 -3.65 7.23 -4.22
N TYR A 18 -3.40 7.99 -5.29
CA TYR A 18 -2.46 7.65 -6.34
C TYR A 18 -1.17 8.45 -6.15
N VAL A 19 -0.05 7.77 -5.99
CA VAL A 19 1.24 8.37 -5.63
C VAL A 19 2.32 7.84 -6.56
N LYS A 20 3.19 8.75 -7.03
CA LYS A 20 4.32 8.42 -7.89
C LYS A 20 5.56 8.10 -7.08
N TYR A 21 6.22 6.99 -7.44
CA TYR A 21 7.54 6.63 -6.91
C TYR A 21 8.54 6.77 -8.04
N LYS A 22 9.57 7.57 -7.81
CA LYS A 22 10.61 7.77 -8.83
C LYS A 22 11.42 6.49 -9.01
N ILE A 23 11.71 6.15 -10.25
CA ILE A 23 12.63 5.04 -10.58
C ILE A 23 14.05 5.60 -10.58
N ILE A 24 14.97 4.90 -9.91
CA ILE A 24 16.37 5.33 -9.80
C ILE A 24 17.03 5.27 -11.17
N ASP A 25 17.83 6.29 -11.48
CA ASP A 25 18.54 6.43 -12.76
C ASP A 25 17.61 6.48 -13.98
N SER A 26 16.43 7.06 -13.78
CA SER A 26 15.43 7.22 -14.84
C SER A 26 14.61 8.47 -14.57
N ASP A 27 14.05 9.02 -15.63
CA ASP A 27 13.05 10.09 -15.52
C ASP A 27 11.63 9.56 -15.33
N ASN A 28 11.48 8.24 -15.30
CA ASN A 28 10.18 7.58 -15.17
C ASN A 28 9.77 7.44 -13.70
N HIS A 29 8.48 7.29 -13.51
CA HIS A 29 7.86 7.02 -12.21
C HIS A 29 6.97 5.80 -12.33
N LEU A 30 6.79 5.09 -11.21
CA LEU A 30 5.72 4.11 -11.08
C LEU A 30 4.64 4.72 -10.18
N THR A 31 3.40 4.70 -10.63
CA THR A 31 2.28 5.18 -9.82
C THR A 31 1.61 4.01 -9.13
N ILE A 32 1.52 4.11 -7.81
CA ILE A 32 0.80 3.11 -7.02
C ILE A 32 -0.51 3.72 -6.51
N ALA A 33 -1.43 2.88 -6.06
CA ALA A 33 -2.67 3.31 -5.44
C ALA A 33 -2.80 2.64 -4.08
N THR A 34 -3.16 3.41 -3.06
CA THR A 34 -3.29 2.89 -1.69
C THR A 34 -4.41 3.60 -0.95
N THR A 35 -5.11 2.85 -0.09
CA THR A 35 -6.07 3.44 0.86
C THR A 35 -5.40 3.84 2.17
N ARG A 36 -4.13 3.48 2.36
CA ARG A 36 -3.39 3.68 3.61
C ARG A 36 -2.04 4.38 3.34
N PRO A 37 -2.05 5.68 3.01
CA PRO A 37 -0.82 6.40 2.64
C PRO A 37 0.29 6.37 3.70
N GLU A 38 -0.06 6.29 4.98
CA GLU A 38 0.93 6.22 6.04
C GLU A 38 1.84 4.98 5.91
N THR A 39 1.34 3.89 5.33
CA THR A 39 2.15 2.68 5.15
C THR A 39 3.21 2.82 4.07
N ILE A 40 3.15 3.87 3.25
CA ILE A 40 4.20 4.17 2.26
C ILE A 40 5.56 4.22 2.95
N LEU A 41 5.61 4.78 4.16
CA LEU A 41 6.86 4.95 4.90
C LEU A 41 7.52 3.62 5.28
N GLY A 42 6.79 2.54 5.25
CA GLY A 42 7.29 1.19 5.52
C GLY A 42 7.43 0.29 4.30
N ASP A 43 7.35 0.84 3.10
CA ASP A 43 7.45 0.03 1.89
C ASP A 43 8.81 -0.61 1.75
N SER A 44 8.83 -1.87 1.29
CA SER A 44 10.06 -2.60 1.02
C SER A 44 10.17 -3.08 -0.43
N ALA A 45 9.12 -2.93 -1.24
CA ALA A 45 9.18 -3.23 -2.68
C ALA A 45 7.99 -2.61 -3.41
N ILE A 46 8.11 -2.50 -4.73
CA ILE A 46 6.98 -2.37 -5.64
C ILE A 46 6.91 -3.65 -6.44
N CYS A 47 5.72 -4.21 -6.57
CA CYS A 47 5.50 -5.45 -7.30
C CYS A 47 4.64 -5.19 -8.53
N VAL A 48 5.04 -5.77 -9.66
CA VAL A 48 4.27 -5.69 -10.91
C VAL A 48 4.06 -7.09 -11.46
N ASN A 49 3.05 -7.26 -12.30
CA ASN A 49 2.85 -8.54 -12.96
C ASN A 49 3.87 -8.70 -14.09
N PRO A 50 4.58 -9.84 -14.17
CA PRO A 50 5.60 -10.01 -15.23
C PRO A 50 5.03 -10.02 -16.66
N LYS A 51 3.72 -10.19 -16.80
CA LYS A 51 3.03 -10.14 -18.09
C LYS A 51 2.57 -8.74 -18.45
N ASP A 52 2.70 -7.76 -17.54
CA ASP A 52 2.30 -6.38 -17.78
C ASP A 52 3.37 -5.67 -18.60
N LYS A 53 3.06 -5.38 -19.85
CA LYS A 53 4.01 -4.76 -20.77
C LYS A 53 4.39 -3.34 -20.37
N ARG A 54 3.54 -2.66 -19.61
CA ARG A 54 3.80 -1.28 -19.18
C ARG A 54 5.00 -1.19 -18.25
N TYR A 55 5.26 -2.23 -17.46
CA TYR A 55 6.24 -2.19 -16.37
C TYR A 55 7.36 -3.22 -16.53
N ARG A 56 7.29 -4.07 -17.52
CA ARG A 56 8.24 -5.18 -17.69
C ARG A 56 9.69 -4.70 -17.71
N GLU A 57 9.97 -3.56 -18.33
CA GLU A 57 11.33 -3.03 -18.44
C GLU A 57 11.91 -2.57 -17.10
N PHE A 58 11.06 -2.32 -16.11
CA PHE A 58 11.50 -1.82 -14.80
C PHE A 58 11.75 -2.93 -13.78
N ILE A 59 11.40 -4.17 -14.09
CA ILE A 59 11.64 -5.30 -13.20
C ILE A 59 13.14 -5.47 -12.97
N GLY A 60 13.54 -5.58 -11.70
CA GLY A 60 14.95 -5.67 -11.33
C GLY A 60 15.63 -4.32 -11.08
N ARG A 61 14.95 -3.23 -11.41
CA ARG A 61 15.42 -1.89 -11.07
C ARG A 61 14.94 -1.49 -9.68
N SER A 62 15.29 -0.29 -9.26
CA SER A 62 14.91 0.21 -7.94
C SER A 62 14.09 1.48 -8.04
N ALA A 63 13.20 1.66 -7.06
CA ALA A 63 12.41 2.87 -6.90
C ALA A 63 12.77 3.54 -5.57
N ILE A 64 12.37 4.79 -5.42
CA ILE A 64 12.61 5.57 -4.20
C ILE A 64 11.28 5.75 -3.49
N VAL A 65 11.22 5.30 -2.23
CA VAL A 65 10.08 5.58 -1.36
C VAL A 65 10.07 7.07 -1.04
N PRO A 66 8.97 7.78 -1.34
CA PRO A 66 8.90 9.21 -1.02
C PRO A 66 9.12 9.49 0.47
N ILE A 67 9.53 10.71 0.78
CA ILE A 67 9.72 11.23 2.14
C ILE A 67 10.91 10.60 2.83
N VAL A 68 10.93 9.28 3.02
CA VAL A 68 12.03 8.56 3.70
C VAL A 68 13.21 8.27 2.76
N ASN A 69 13.01 8.42 1.46
CA ASN A 69 14.06 8.26 0.44
C ASN A 69 14.75 6.89 0.46
N ARG A 70 14.03 5.86 0.86
CA ARG A 70 14.56 4.50 0.86
C ARG A 70 14.53 3.92 -0.54
N HIS A 71 15.61 3.26 -0.95
CA HIS A 71 15.66 2.52 -2.21
C HIS A 71 15.04 1.15 -2.03
N ILE A 72 14.07 0.81 -2.86
CA ILE A 72 13.38 -0.47 -2.81
C ILE A 72 13.38 -1.13 -4.19
N PRO A 73 13.39 -2.48 -4.24
CA PRO A 73 13.39 -3.18 -5.52
C PRO A 73 12.02 -3.16 -6.19
N ILE A 74 12.03 -3.21 -7.51
CA ILE A 74 10.86 -3.46 -8.33
C ILE A 74 10.87 -4.94 -8.66
N ILE A 75 9.93 -5.69 -8.10
CA ILE A 75 9.85 -7.14 -8.22
C ILE A 75 8.65 -7.55 -9.08
N ALA A 76 8.64 -8.80 -9.49
CA ALA A 76 7.57 -9.35 -10.32
C ALA A 76 6.88 -10.50 -9.63
N ASP A 77 5.56 -10.52 -9.67
CA ASP A 77 4.75 -11.62 -9.18
C ASP A 77 3.41 -11.64 -9.91
N GLU A 78 2.97 -12.83 -10.33
CA GLU A 78 1.68 -12.99 -10.99
C GLU A 78 0.49 -12.74 -10.06
N TYR A 79 0.72 -12.64 -8.76
CA TYR A 79 -0.29 -12.24 -7.79
C TYR A 79 -0.90 -10.87 -8.13
N VAL A 80 -0.12 -9.96 -8.72
CA VAL A 80 -0.58 -8.61 -9.02
C VAL A 80 -1.60 -8.64 -10.15
N ASP A 81 -2.79 -8.08 -9.90
CA ASP A 81 -3.82 -7.93 -10.91
C ASP A 81 -3.48 -6.74 -11.81
N ILE A 82 -3.27 -7.00 -13.08
CA ILE A 82 -2.90 -5.99 -14.08
C ILE A 82 -3.99 -4.90 -14.18
N GLU A 83 -5.23 -5.28 -13.96
CA GLU A 83 -6.39 -4.40 -14.14
C GLU A 83 -6.80 -3.65 -12.87
N TYR A 84 -6.22 -3.99 -11.72
CA TYR A 84 -6.58 -3.36 -10.46
C TYR A 84 -5.67 -2.17 -10.17
N GLY A 85 -6.28 -1.02 -9.87
CA GLY A 85 -5.53 0.20 -9.61
C GLY A 85 -4.67 0.59 -10.80
N THR A 86 -3.39 0.75 -10.55
CA THR A 86 -2.42 1.11 -11.61
C THR A 86 -1.68 -0.10 -12.17
N GLY A 87 -1.88 -1.28 -11.61
CA GLY A 87 -1.08 -2.46 -11.92
C GLY A 87 0.26 -2.51 -11.19
N CYS A 88 0.60 -1.47 -10.43
CA CYS A 88 1.77 -1.44 -9.55
C CYS A 88 1.29 -1.58 -8.11
N LEU A 89 1.82 -2.55 -7.40
CA LEU A 89 1.47 -2.83 -6.01
C LEU A 89 2.61 -2.40 -5.10
N LYS A 90 2.34 -1.44 -4.20
CA LYS A 90 3.29 -1.16 -3.11
C LYS A 90 3.22 -2.31 -2.12
N VAL A 91 4.36 -2.73 -1.58
CA VAL A 91 4.44 -3.87 -0.68
C VAL A 91 4.97 -3.41 0.68
N THR A 92 4.14 -3.54 1.71
CA THR A 92 4.47 -3.20 3.10
C THR A 92 4.25 -4.44 3.97
N PRO A 93 5.21 -5.38 4.02
CA PRO A 93 4.98 -6.68 4.64
C PRO A 93 4.63 -6.65 6.12
N ALA A 94 5.10 -5.62 6.84
CA ALA A 94 4.83 -5.52 8.28
C ALA A 94 3.39 -5.07 8.59
N HIS A 95 2.66 -4.51 7.61
CA HIS A 95 1.37 -3.87 7.88
C HIS A 95 0.21 -4.33 7.00
N ASP A 96 0.43 -5.34 6.17
CA ASP A 96 -0.61 -5.92 5.32
C ASP A 96 -0.40 -7.43 5.23
N HIS A 97 -1.46 -8.18 5.47
CA HIS A 97 -1.37 -9.64 5.51
C HIS A 97 -0.96 -10.25 4.15
N ASN A 98 -1.52 -9.74 3.06
CA ASN A 98 -1.18 -10.25 1.72
C ASN A 98 0.25 -9.83 1.34
N ASP A 99 0.66 -8.64 1.75
CA ASP A 99 2.02 -8.16 1.51
C ASP A 99 3.03 -8.97 2.33
N LYS A 100 2.62 -9.46 3.51
CA LYS A 100 3.47 -10.35 4.31
C LYS A 100 3.79 -11.63 3.55
N ILE A 101 2.82 -12.21 2.88
CA ILE A 101 3.03 -13.42 2.08
C ILE A 101 4.01 -13.14 0.94
N LEU A 102 3.84 -12.01 0.25
CA LEU A 102 4.79 -11.58 -0.78
C LEU A 102 6.17 -11.31 -0.21
N GLY A 103 6.23 -10.70 0.97
CA GLY A 103 7.48 -10.41 1.65
C GLY A 103 8.26 -11.67 2.00
N GLU A 104 7.58 -12.69 2.47
CA GLU A 104 8.20 -13.98 2.77
C GLU A 104 8.66 -14.69 1.50
N LYS A 105 7.82 -14.67 0.46
CA LYS A 105 8.14 -15.33 -0.82
C LYS A 105 9.35 -14.68 -1.50
N HIS A 106 9.45 -13.36 -1.46
CA HIS A 106 10.51 -12.61 -2.14
C HIS A 106 11.64 -12.18 -1.21
N ASN A 107 11.62 -12.63 0.03
CA ASN A 107 12.63 -12.33 1.03
C ASN A 107 12.83 -10.82 1.23
N LEU A 108 11.73 -10.10 1.35
CA LEU A 108 11.73 -8.65 1.52
C LEU A 108 11.95 -8.27 2.99
N GLU A 109 12.42 -7.05 3.21
CA GLU A 109 12.55 -6.49 4.54
C GLU A 109 11.17 -6.19 5.14
N PHE A 110 11.00 -6.49 6.44
CA PHE A 110 9.77 -6.18 7.18
C PHE A 110 10.03 -4.94 8.02
N ILE A 111 9.50 -3.82 7.58
CA ILE A 111 9.73 -2.52 8.20
C ILE A 111 8.47 -2.11 8.96
N ASP A 112 8.53 -2.20 10.28
CA ASP A 112 7.43 -1.80 11.14
C ASP A 112 7.50 -0.28 11.38
N ILE A 113 6.42 0.42 11.05
CA ILE A 113 6.34 1.87 11.22
C ILE A 113 5.59 2.29 12.48
N LEU A 114 5.09 1.32 13.26
CA LEU A 114 4.25 1.62 14.42
C LEU A 114 4.95 1.29 15.74
N ASN A 115 4.71 2.14 16.74
CA ASN A 115 4.98 1.84 18.12
C ASN A 115 3.88 0.92 18.69
N ASP A 116 4.05 0.43 19.91
CA ASP A 116 3.07 -0.44 20.57
C ASP A 116 1.72 0.24 20.76
N ASP A 117 1.69 1.57 20.88
CA ASP A 117 0.46 2.35 21.02
C ASP A 117 -0.18 2.73 19.68
N ALA A 118 0.33 2.17 18.57
CA ALA A 118 -0.11 2.44 17.20
C ALA A 118 0.19 3.87 16.70
N SER A 119 1.01 4.64 17.40
CA SER A 119 1.57 5.86 16.84
C SER A 119 2.73 5.51 15.89
N LEU A 120 3.08 6.44 15.01
CA LEU A 120 4.20 6.23 14.10
C LEU A 120 5.52 6.27 14.87
N ASN A 121 6.44 5.37 14.52
CA ASN A 121 7.74 5.30 15.16
C ASN A 121 8.77 6.21 14.47
N ASP A 122 10.03 6.16 14.93
CA ASP A 122 11.08 7.05 14.45
C ASP A 122 11.54 6.78 13.01
N ILE A 123 11.20 5.63 12.43
CA ILE A 123 11.43 5.39 10.99
C ILE A 123 10.66 6.41 10.16
N CYS A 124 9.54 6.91 10.67
CA CYS A 124 8.68 7.85 9.98
C CYS A 124 9.16 9.31 10.04
N LEU A 125 10.38 9.55 10.54
CA LEU A 125 11.03 10.85 10.55
C LEU A 125 10.18 11.89 11.31
N HIS A 126 9.85 13.00 10.67
CA HIS A 126 9.07 14.08 11.31
C HIS A 126 7.61 13.72 11.61
N TYR A 127 7.12 12.58 11.14
CA TYR A 127 5.80 12.06 11.52
C TYR A 127 5.87 11.17 12.77
N SER A 128 7.03 10.96 13.31
CA SER A 128 7.23 10.15 14.52
C SER A 128 6.38 10.66 15.68
N GLY A 129 5.71 9.74 16.36
CA GLY A 129 4.84 10.08 17.48
C GLY A 129 3.41 10.46 17.09
N MET A 130 3.13 10.66 15.82
CA MET A 130 1.78 11.00 15.37
C MET A 130 0.88 9.77 15.29
N ASP A 131 -0.42 10.00 15.53
CA ASP A 131 -1.44 9.02 15.18
C ASP A 131 -1.42 8.78 13.67
N ARG A 132 -1.56 7.51 13.27
CA ARG A 132 -1.47 7.13 11.85
C ARG A 132 -2.53 7.80 10.99
N PHE A 133 -3.72 8.04 11.52
CA PHE A 133 -4.79 8.67 10.75
C PHE A 133 -4.55 10.18 10.59
N ASP A 134 -4.00 10.81 11.62
CA ASP A 134 -3.62 12.23 11.54
C ASP A 134 -2.44 12.41 10.58
N ALA A 135 -1.49 11.49 10.61
CA ALA A 135 -0.34 11.53 9.73
C ALA A 135 -0.72 11.34 8.26
N ARG A 136 -1.76 10.55 8.01
CA ARG A 136 -2.21 10.23 6.64
C ARG A 136 -2.44 11.48 5.79
N GLU A 137 -3.20 12.43 6.31
CA GLU A 137 -3.49 13.66 5.58
C GLU A 137 -2.25 14.52 5.37
N LYS A 138 -1.39 14.61 6.39
CA LYS A 138 -0.15 15.38 6.31
C LYS A 138 0.85 14.77 5.35
N ILE A 139 0.90 13.45 5.28
CA ILE A 139 1.73 12.75 4.30
C ILE A 139 1.27 13.05 2.88
N ILE A 140 -0.04 13.05 2.65
CA ILE A 140 -0.58 13.38 1.33
C ILE A 140 -0.26 14.84 0.97
N ASP A 141 -0.37 15.77 1.92
CA ASP A 141 -0.01 17.17 1.68
C ASP A 141 1.47 17.31 1.32
N GLU A 142 2.35 16.60 1.99
CA GLU A 142 3.78 16.62 1.67
C GLU A 142 4.05 15.99 0.30
N LEU A 143 3.42 14.88 -0.02
CA LEU A 143 3.55 14.25 -1.33
C LEU A 143 3.09 15.18 -2.45
N ASP A 144 2.01 15.94 -2.21
CA ASP A 144 1.53 16.92 -3.16
C ASP A 144 2.55 18.04 -3.36
N SER A 145 3.15 18.53 -2.27
CA SER A 145 4.19 19.56 -2.37
C SER A 145 5.43 19.08 -3.11
N LEU A 146 5.70 17.78 -3.07
CA LEU A 146 6.82 17.17 -3.79
C LEU A 146 6.50 16.85 -5.26
N GLY A 147 5.26 17.08 -5.67
CA GLY A 147 4.81 16.76 -7.02
C GLY A 147 4.57 15.26 -7.26
N LEU A 148 4.44 14.49 -6.20
CA LEU A 148 4.29 13.03 -6.27
C LEU A 148 2.87 12.54 -6.06
N PHE A 149 1.97 13.39 -5.59
CA PHE A 149 0.56 13.05 -5.44
C PHE A 149 -0.16 13.27 -6.76
N VAL A 150 -0.86 12.24 -7.27
CA VAL A 150 -1.55 12.31 -8.56
C VAL A 150 -3.02 12.68 -8.38
N LYS A 151 -3.76 11.87 -7.63
CA LYS A 151 -5.19 12.08 -7.42
C LYS A 151 -5.70 11.24 -6.25
N LYS A 152 -6.90 11.61 -5.81
CA LYS A 152 -7.66 10.82 -4.84
C LYS A 152 -8.97 10.41 -5.49
N GLU A 153 -9.35 9.15 -5.29
CA GLU A 153 -10.56 8.58 -5.86
C GLU A 153 -11.35 7.90 -4.74
N ASN A 154 -12.62 8.25 -4.60
CA ASN A 154 -13.45 7.57 -3.62
C ASN A 154 -13.89 6.22 -4.16
N ILE A 155 -13.70 5.18 -3.36
CA ILE A 155 -14.12 3.83 -3.71
C ILE A 155 -15.10 3.31 -2.68
N ILE A 156 -16.03 2.49 -3.14
CA ILE A 156 -17.01 1.82 -2.28
C ILE A 156 -16.77 0.33 -2.40
N HIS A 157 -16.59 -0.33 -1.27
CA HIS A 157 -16.40 -1.77 -1.25
C HIS A 157 -17.15 -2.39 -0.07
N ASN A 158 -17.46 -3.69 -0.20
CA ASN A 158 -18.13 -4.44 0.84
C ASN A 158 -17.11 -5.10 1.74
N VAL A 159 -17.30 -4.94 3.03
CA VAL A 159 -16.46 -5.56 4.05
C VAL A 159 -17.29 -6.59 4.79
N GLY A 160 -16.79 -7.81 4.89
CA GLY A 160 -17.45 -8.86 5.65
C GLY A 160 -17.42 -8.56 7.13
N VAL A 161 -18.60 -8.64 7.77
CA VAL A 161 -18.73 -8.44 9.21
C VAL A 161 -19.33 -9.72 9.80
N SER A 162 -18.64 -10.30 10.78
CA SER A 162 -19.17 -11.43 11.52
C SER A 162 -19.90 -10.94 12.76
N LEU A 163 -21.14 -11.36 12.91
CA LEU A 163 -21.95 -10.99 14.08
C LEU A 163 -21.37 -11.55 15.36
N SER A 164 -20.71 -12.69 15.28
CA SER A 164 -20.14 -13.35 16.48
C SER A 164 -18.80 -12.74 16.91
N LEU A 165 -18.07 -12.13 15.98
CA LEU A 165 -16.73 -11.60 16.25
C LEU A 165 -16.72 -10.10 16.49
N ILE A 166 -17.75 -9.40 16.09
CA ILE A 166 -17.86 -7.95 16.23
C ILE A 166 -16.62 -7.24 15.64
N HIS A 167 -16.16 -7.74 14.48
CA HIS A 167 -14.96 -7.20 13.91
C HIS A 167 -15.09 -7.22 12.39
N ILE A 168 -14.59 -6.17 11.78
CA ILE A 168 -14.66 -5.99 10.33
C ILE A 168 -13.35 -6.48 9.70
N SER A 169 -13.48 -7.43 8.77
CA SER A 169 -12.33 -7.87 7.99
C SER A 169 -12.00 -6.86 6.91
N GLU A 170 -10.71 -6.65 6.67
CA GLU A 170 -10.30 -5.83 5.54
C GLU A 170 -10.60 -6.55 4.24
N PRO A 171 -11.02 -5.81 3.19
CA PRO A 171 -11.26 -6.43 1.89
C PRO A 171 -9.94 -6.92 1.30
N THR A 172 -10.01 -8.07 0.67
CA THR A 172 -8.86 -8.58 -0.09
C THR A 172 -8.81 -7.88 -1.43
N ARG A 173 -7.60 -7.78 -2.00
CA ARG A 173 -7.44 -7.25 -3.33
C ARG A 173 -7.91 -8.29 -4.34
N PRO A 174 -8.63 -7.85 -5.37
CA PRO A 174 -8.98 -8.77 -6.44
C PRO A 174 -7.74 -9.25 -7.18
N CYS A 175 -7.75 -10.49 -7.52
CA CYS A 175 -6.63 -11.13 -8.22
C CYS A 175 -7.10 -11.71 -9.55
#